data_5c7484916bb2d45a414bd93ae6e3e4f8
#
_entry.id   5c7484916bb2d45a414bd93ae6e3e4f8
#
_cell.length_a   1.000
_cell.length_b   1.000
_cell.length_c   1.000
_cell.angle_alpha   90.00
_cell.angle_beta   90.00
_cell.angle_gamma   90.00
#
_symmetry.space_group_name_H-M   'P 1'
#
loop_
_entity.id
_entity.type
_entity.pdbx_description
1 polymer ?
#
loop_
_entity_poly.entity_id
_entity_poly.type
_entity_poly.pdbx_seq_one_letter_code
_entity_poly.pdbx_strand_id
1 'polypeptide(L)'
;MKRLQDIADQVGVSRTTVSNVLHGNTKKVSKEMIRKISEILNQEGYVPNTSSRELTRKGSCIIGLVLGYNCVHGIPSLRDTFVAELLSGVEETAHRNGYYVMLINGQDKNTDQVAEIASRWNVDGLVVLGLDEKKYKELRRQLNKYMVLIDTYPEAEYHYVNVGTDDFGGGA
;
A
#
# COMPACT_ATOMS: atom_id res chain seq x y z
N MET A 1 -22.55 -1.62 14.16
CA MET A 1 -21.44 -0.64 14.16
C MET A 1 -22.07 0.75 14.08
N LYS A 2 -21.88 1.58 15.11
CA LYS A 2 -22.47 2.93 15.15
C LYS A 2 -21.82 3.84 14.09
N ARG A 3 -22.60 4.75 13.51
CA ARG A 3 -22.09 5.76 12.57
C ARG A 3 -21.50 6.95 13.34
N LEU A 4 -20.63 7.72 12.71
CA LEU A 4 -20.10 8.97 13.31
C LEU A 4 -21.22 9.95 13.72
N GLN A 5 -22.36 9.93 13.03
CA GLN A 5 -23.51 10.74 13.38
C GLN A 5 -24.11 10.30 14.72
N ASP A 6 -24.25 9.01 14.95
CA ASP A 6 -24.82 8.45 16.20
C ASP A 6 -23.94 8.85 17.40
N ILE A 7 -22.62 8.85 17.23
CA ILE A 7 -21.66 9.31 18.25
C ILE A 7 -21.76 10.82 18.47
N ALA A 8 -21.91 11.59 17.40
CA ALA A 8 -22.07 13.03 17.46
C ALA A 8 -23.33 13.43 18.24
N ASP A 9 -24.45 12.76 17.96
CA ASP A 9 -25.73 12.95 18.63
C ASP A 9 -25.64 12.57 20.12
N GLN A 10 -24.94 11.47 20.44
CA GLN A 10 -24.72 11.04 21.85
C GLN A 10 -23.92 12.03 22.68
N VAL A 11 -22.97 12.74 22.06
CA VAL A 11 -22.09 13.72 22.73
C VAL A 11 -22.65 15.12 22.66
N GLY A 12 -23.65 15.37 21.80
CA GLY A 12 -24.24 16.71 21.60
C GLY A 12 -23.35 17.66 20.79
N VAL A 13 -22.62 17.11 19.80
CA VAL A 13 -21.74 17.89 18.91
C VAL A 13 -22.04 17.58 17.44
N SER A 14 -21.46 18.39 16.53
CA SER A 14 -21.60 18.08 15.11
C SER A 14 -20.77 16.85 14.71
N ARG A 15 -21.21 16.14 13.66
CA ARG A 15 -20.42 15.06 13.03
C ARG A 15 -19.01 15.53 12.66
N THR A 16 -18.89 16.79 12.21
CA THR A 16 -17.60 17.39 11.87
C THR A 16 -16.68 17.50 13.08
N THR A 17 -17.22 17.80 14.28
CA THR A 17 -16.44 17.87 15.51
C THR A 17 -15.90 16.49 15.89
N VAL A 18 -16.72 15.42 15.81
CA VAL A 18 -16.28 14.04 16.06
C VAL A 18 -15.22 13.64 15.05
N SER A 19 -15.43 13.95 13.77
CA SER A 19 -14.45 13.69 12.70
C SER A 19 -13.11 14.42 12.94
N ASN A 20 -13.15 15.67 13.37
CA ASN A 20 -11.95 16.45 13.69
C ASN A 20 -11.15 15.83 14.86
N VAL A 21 -11.83 15.38 15.91
CA VAL A 21 -11.17 14.68 17.03
C VAL A 21 -10.54 13.39 16.56
N LEU A 22 -11.27 12.60 15.78
CA LEU A 22 -10.82 11.34 15.21
C LEU A 22 -9.54 11.49 14.35
N HIS A 23 -9.42 12.62 13.65
CA HIS A 23 -8.29 12.94 12.77
C HIS A 23 -7.21 13.82 13.41
N GLY A 24 -7.31 14.08 14.73
CA GLY A 24 -6.31 14.89 15.45
C GLY A 24 -6.40 16.41 15.21
N ASN A 25 -7.41 16.89 14.48
CA ASN A 25 -7.66 18.31 14.22
C ASN A 25 -8.37 18.96 15.42
N THR A 26 -7.69 19.00 16.58
CA THR A 26 -8.32 19.35 17.87
C THR A 26 -8.20 20.83 18.25
N LYS A 27 -7.60 21.68 17.41
CA LYS A 27 -7.32 23.12 17.74
C LYS A 27 -8.55 23.93 18.19
N LYS A 28 -9.75 23.52 17.79
CA LYS A 28 -11.03 24.22 18.11
C LYS A 28 -11.94 23.40 19.03
N VAL A 29 -11.45 22.34 19.67
CA VAL A 29 -12.22 21.43 20.52
C VAL A 29 -11.62 21.44 21.92
N SER A 30 -12.45 21.55 22.96
CA SER A 30 -11.98 21.54 24.35
C SER A 30 -11.36 20.18 24.71
N LYS A 31 -10.39 20.18 25.63
CA LYS A 31 -9.72 18.96 26.10
C LYS A 31 -10.72 17.95 26.69
N GLU A 32 -11.72 18.43 27.40
CA GLU A 32 -12.78 17.60 27.98
C GLU A 32 -13.61 16.91 26.88
N MET A 33 -13.98 17.65 25.85
CA MET A 33 -14.74 17.13 24.71
C MET A 33 -13.92 16.10 23.92
N ILE A 34 -12.63 16.35 23.71
CA ILE A 34 -11.71 15.40 23.06
C ILE A 34 -11.69 14.09 23.82
N ARG A 35 -11.54 14.14 25.18
CA ARG A 35 -11.53 12.96 26.02
C ARG A 35 -12.83 12.19 25.90
N LYS A 36 -13.98 12.85 26.04
CA LYS A 36 -15.32 12.25 25.98
C LYS A 36 -15.59 11.55 24.64
N ILE A 37 -15.25 12.23 23.54
CA ILE A 37 -15.37 11.64 22.19
C ILE A 37 -14.47 10.41 22.05
N SER A 38 -13.20 10.50 22.50
CA SER A 38 -12.25 9.40 22.39
C SER A 38 -12.66 8.17 23.21
N GLU A 39 -13.20 8.38 24.41
CA GLU A 39 -13.73 7.30 25.25
C GLU A 39 -14.87 6.58 24.57
N ILE A 40 -15.84 7.30 23.98
CA ILE A 40 -16.98 6.70 23.28
C ILE A 40 -16.52 5.97 22.01
N LEU A 41 -15.60 6.57 21.23
CA LEU A 41 -15.04 5.91 20.04
C LEU A 41 -14.39 4.57 20.40
N ASN A 42 -13.62 4.54 21.49
CA ASN A 42 -12.95 3.31 21.99
C ASN A 42 -13.96 2.27 22.50
N GLN A 43 -14.98 2.71 23.28
CA GLN A 43 -16.02 1.82 23.81
C GLN A 43 -16.87 1.17 22.71
N GLU A 44 -17.15 1.92 21.65
CA GLU A 44 -17.93 1.44 20.50
C GLU A 44 -17.09 0.66 19.48
N GLY A 45 -15.79 0.49 19.73
CA GLY A 45 -14.87 -0.17 18.79
C GLY A 45 -14.88 0.49 17.42
N TYR A 46 -15.04 1.82 17.38
CA TYR A 46 -15.10 2.54 16.12
C TYR A 46 -13.76 2.54 15.42
N VAL A 47 -13.62 1.74 14.38
CA VAL A 47 -12.47 1.77 13.49
C VAL A 47 -12.72 2.83 12.43
N PRO A 48 -11.86 3.87 12.34
CA PRO A 48 -11.98 4.87 11.28
C PRO A 48 -11.97 4.18 9.92
N ASN A 49 -12.98 4.45 9.10
CA ASN A 49 -12.94 4.00 7.71
C ASN A 49 -11.74 4.69 7.04
N THR A 50 -10.79 3.91 6.55
CA THR A 50 -9.56 4.41 5.88
C THR A 50 -9.88 5.35 4.73
N SER A 51 -11.03 5.19 4.07
CA SER A 51 -11.52 6.11 3.03
C SER A 51 -11.66 7.57 3.50
N SER A 52 -11.84 7.83 4.79
CA SER A 52 -11.88 9.20 5.33
C SER A 52 -10.49 9.77 5.65
N ARG A 53 -9.47 8.92 5.82
CA ARG A 53 -8.07 9.33 5.94
C ARG A 53 -7.46 9.73 4.59
N GLU A 54 -7.96 9.14 3.51
CA GLU A 54 -7.53 9.41 2.13
C GLU A 54 -7.81 10.86 1.69
N LEU A 55 -8.83 11.52 2.24
CA LEU A 55 -9.16 12.91 1.95
C LEU A 55 -8.15 13.93 2.52
N THR A 56 -7.35 13.53 3.51
CA THR A 56 -6.35 14.40 4.15
C THR A 56 -4.90 13.95 3.91
N ARG A 57 -4.67 12.65 3.60
CA ARG A 57 -3.38 12.14 3.12
C ARG A 57 -3.50 11.84 1.62
N LYS A 58 -2.54 12.33 0.84
CA LYS A 58 -2.45 12.06 -0.61
C LYS A 58 -1.98 10.62 -0.88
N GLY A 59 -2.76 9.59 -0.50
CA GLY A 59 -2.42 8.20 -0.81
C GLY A 59 -3.11 7.17 0.10
N SER A 60 -3.12 5.91 -0.34
CA SER A 60 -3.70 4.78 0.39
C SER A 60 -2.78 4.21 1.48
N CYS A 61 -1.52 4.59 1.48
CA CYS A 61 -0.44 3.97 2.25
C CYS A 61 -0.28 2.46 1.94
N ILE A 62 -0.57 2.04 0.71
CA ILE A 62 -0.41 0.67 0.24
C ILE A 62 0.66 0.64 -0.85
N ILE A 63 1.64 -0.24 -0.69
CA ILE A 63 2.60 -0.62 -1.72
C ILE A 63 2.19 -1.99 -2.27
N GLY A 64 2.01 -2.09 -3.59
CA GLY A 64 1.76 -3.36 -4.25
C GLY A 64 3.08 -4.10 -4.52
N LEU A 65 3.23 -5.34 -4.04
CA LEU A 65 4.32 -6.22 -4.43
C LEU A 65 3.79 -7.19 -5.49
N VAL A 66 4.24 -7.03 -6.73
CA VAL A 66 3.84 -7.84 -7.88
C VAL A 66 4.86 -8.96 -8.08
N LEU A 67 4.40 -10.21 -7.98
CA LEU A 67 5.18 -11.40 -8.31
C LEU A 67 4.79 -11.87 -9.71
N GLY A 68 5.71 -11.78 -10.67
CA GLY A 68 5.49 -12.15 -12.07
C GLY A 68 5.61 -13.66 -12.35
N TYR A 69 5.98 -14.46 -11.34
CA TYR A 69 6.12 -15.90 -11.46
C TYR A 69 5.58 -16.63 -10.22
N ASN A 70 5.01 -17.84 -10.43
CA ASN A 70 4.47 -18.66 -9.32
C ASN A 70 5.49 -19.63 -8.73
N CYS A 71 6.47 -20.05 -9.53
CA CYS A 71 7.47 -21.04 -9.15
C CYS A 71 8.86 -20.60 -9.57
N VAL A 72 9.80 -20.77 -8.68
CA VAL A 72 11.24 -20.67 -8.94
C VAL A 72 11.80 -22.09 -8.83
N HIS A 73 12.38 -22.64 -9.90
CA HIS A 73 12.90 -24.01 -9.93
C HIS A 73 11.91 -25.08 -9.40
N GLY A 74 10.62 -24.93 -9.69
CA GLY A 74 9.58 -25.85 -9.21
C GLY A 74 9.10 -25.62 -7.77
N ILE A 75 9.65 -24.63 -7.08
CA ILE A 75 9.23 -24.23 -5.73
C ILE A 75 8.24 -23.08 -5.88
N PRO A 76 7.06 -23.10 -5.20
CA PRO A 76 6.15 -21.96 -5.18
C PRO A 76 6.86 -20.70 -4.72
N SER A 77 6.69 -19.58 -5.42
CA SER A 77 7.46 -18.34 -5.21
C SER A 77 7.52 -17.89 -3.74
N LEU A 78 6.43 -18.01 -2.99
CA LEU A 78 6.42 -17.64 -1.56
C LEU A 78 7.17 -18.62 -0.64
N ARG A 79 7.61 -19.77 -1.15
CA ARG A 79 8.47 -20.72 -0.42
C ARG A 79 9.93 -20.61 -0.85
N ASP A 80 10.20 -19.85 -1.88
CA ASP A 80 11.55 -19.54 -2.30
C ASP A 80 12.20 -18.59 -1.29
N THR A 81 13.40 -18.92 -0.84
CA THR A 81 14.10 -18.16 0.21
C THR A 81 14.41 -16.73 -0.21
N PHE A 82 14.78 -16.51 -1.47
CA PHE A 82 15.03 -15.16 -2.00
C PHE A 82 13.76 -14.32 -1.99
N VAL A 83 12.65 -14.87 -2.45
CA VAL A 83 11.35 -14.17 -2.45
C VAL A 83 10.88 -13.90 -1.03
N ALA A 84 11.07 -14.83 -0.10
CA ALA A 84 10.69 -14.67 1.29
C ALA A 84 11.50 -13.56 1.98
N GLU A 85 12.82 -13.51 1.77
CA GLU A 85 13.70 -12.46 2.28
C GLU A 85 13.34 -11.08 1.68
N LEU A 86 13.13 -11.05 0.36
CA LEU A 86 12.68 -9.83 -0.32
C LEU A 86 11.36 -9.30 0.26
N LEU A 87 10.37 -10.20 0.42
CA LEU A 87 9.07 -9.83 0.99
C LEU A 87 9.22 -9.29 2.41
N SER A 88 10.05 -9.94 3.23
CA SER A 88 10.34 -9.50 4.61
C SER A 88 10.96 -8.11 4.62
N GLY A 89 11.96 -7.84 3.78
CA GLY A 89 12.63 -6.54 3.70
C GLY A 89 11.71 -5.43 3.22
N VAL A 90 10.86 -5.71 2.23
CA VAL A 90 9.87 -4.76 1.71
C VAL A 90 8.81 -4.47 2.77
N GLU A 91 8.29 -5.50 3.45
CA GLU A 91 7.27 -5.37 4.49
C GLU A 91 7.79 -4.56 5.68
N GLU A 92 8.95 -4.92 6.23
CA GLU A 92 9.55 -4.22 7.35
C GLU A 92 9.81 -2.74 7.04
N THR A 93 10.31 -2.45 5.84
CA THR A 93 10.57 -1.07 5.40
C THR A 93 9.28 -0.29 5.20
N ALA A 94 8.27 -0.89 4.56
CA ALA A 94 6.96 -0.30 4.38
C ALA A 94 6.31 0.01 5.73
N HIS A 95 6.30 -0.97 6.64
CA HIS A 95 5.72 -0.83 7.97
C HIS A 95 6.37 0.31 8.78
N ARG A 96 7.71 0.40 8.81
CA ARG A 96 8.44 1.50 9.48
C ARG A 96 8.07 2.88 8.93
N ASN A 97 7.68 2.96 7.67
CA ASN A 97 7.27 4.21 7.02
C ASN A 97 5.74 4.42 7.01
N GLY A 98 4.97 3.59 7.71
CA GLY A 98 3.52 3.71 7.82
C GLY A 98 2.76 3.26 6.58
N TYR A 99 3.35 2.38 5.78
CA TYR A 99 2.75 1.71 4.63
C TYR A 99 2.40 0.26 4.95
N TYR A 100 1.50 -0.30 4.18
CA TYR A 100 1.14 -1.72 4.15
C TYR A 100 1.56 -2.33 2.81
N VAL A 101 1.88 -3.62 2.81
CA VAL A 101 2.21 -4.33 1.57
C VAL A 101 1.02 -5.16 1.12
N MET A 102 0.62 -4.99 -0.13
CA MET A 102 -0.38 -5.81 -0.79
C MET A 102 0.30 -6.70 -1.81
N LEU A 103 0.27 -8.02 -1.57
CA LEU A 103 0.82 -8.99 -2.51
C LEU A 103 -0.11 -9.18 -3.70
N ILE A 104 0.40 -9.00 -4.91
CA ILE A 104 -0.31 -9.18 -6.17
C ILE A 104 0.37 -10.31 -6.94
N ASN A 105 -0.31 -11.45 -7.06
CA ASN A 105 0.14 -12.50 -7.96
C ASN A 105 -0.09 -12.05 -9.41
N GLY A 106 0.98 -11.86 -10.17
CA GLY A 106 0.96 -11.37 -11.55
C GLY A 106 1.14 -12.45 -12.61
N GLN A 107 1.43 -13.70 -12.23
CA GLN A 107 1.79 -14.74 -13.19
C GLN A 107 0.62 -15.16 -14.08
N ASP A 108 -0.52 -15.50 -13.49
CA ASP A 108 -1.71 -15.94 -14.22
C ASP A 108 -2.58 -14.77 -14.67
N LYS A 109 -2.09 -13.55 -14.46
CA LYS A 109 -2.78 -12.32 -14.83
C LYS A 109 -2.07 -11.65 -16.00
N ASN A 110 -2.86 -11.11 -16.89
CA ASN A 110 -2.33 -10.13 -17.84
C ASN A 110 -2.05 -8.80 -17.10
N THR A 111 -1.31 -7.92 -17.72
CA THR A 111 -0.97 -6.61 -17.16
C THR A 111 -2.19 -5.76 -16.84
N ASP A 112 -3.29 -5.93 -17.59
CA ASP A 112 -4.56 -5.23 -17.37
C ASP A 112 -5.17 -5.58 -16.01
N GLN A 113 -5.15 -6.86 -15.63
CA GLN A 113 -5.66 -7.32 -14.34
C GLN A 113 -4.81 -6.81 -13.17
N VAL A 114 -3.48 -6.77 -13.33
CA VAL A 114 -2.58 -6.19 -12.32
C VAL A 114 -2.86 -4.69 -12.17
N ALA A 115 -3.00 -3.98 -13.29
CA ALA A 115 -3.32 -2.56 -13.31
C ALA A 115 -4.69 -2.27 -12.68
N GLU A 116 -5.69 -3.10 -12.98
CA GLU A 116 -7.03 -3.00 -12.38
C GLU A 116 -6.98 -3.16 -10.85
N ILE A 117 -6.28 -4.18 -10.35
CA ILE A 117 -6.11 -4.40 -8.91
C ILE A 117 -5.42 -3.21 -8.26
N ALA A 118 -4.29 -2.76 -8.82
CA ALA A 118 -3.53 -1.63 -8.32
C ALA A 118 -4.34 -0.33 -8.31
N SER A 119 -5.19 -0.12 -9.32
CA SER A 119 -6.07 1.05 -9.42
C SER A 119 -7.24 0.96 -8.45
N ARG A 120 -7.88 -0.20 -8.34
CA ARG A 120 -9.02 -0.46 -7.45
C ARG A 120 -8.67 -0.22 -5.98
N TRP A 121 -7.50 -0.66 -5.56
CA TRP A 121 -6.98 -0.46 -4.20
C TRP A 121 -6.19 0.83 -4.05
N ASN A 122 -6.10 1.63 -5.12
CA ASN A 122 -5.38 2.91 -5.14
C ASN A 122 -3.97 2.82 -4.55
N VAL A 123 -3.21 1.75 -4.87
CA VAL A 123 -1.85 1.60 -4.34
C VAL A 123 -0.98 2.80 -4.70
N ASP A 124 -0.09 3.22 -3.82
CA ASP A 124 0.74 4.41 -4.00
C ASP A 124 1.94 4.14 -4.91
N GLY A 125 2.42 2.91 -4.93
CA GLY A 125 3.52 2.45 -5.77
C GLY A 125 3.56 0.94 -5.88
N LEU A 126 4.43 0.45 -6.77
CA LEU A 126 4.62 -0.98 -7.01
C LEU A 126 6.09 -1.36 -6.86
N VAL A 127 6.34 -2.49 -6.21
CA VAL A 127 7.58 -3.25 -6.30
C VAL A 127 7.28 -4.45 -7.19
N VAL A 128 8.09 -4.66 -8.22
CA VAL A 128 7.80 -5.63 -9.28
C VAL A 128 8.97 -6.60 -9.40
N LEU A 129 8.70 -7.88 -9.21
CA LEU A 129 9.66 -8.96 -9.32
C LEU A 129 9.22 -9.95 -10.41
N GLY A 130 10.12 -10.27 -11.35
CA GLY A 130 9.91 -11.34 -12.31
C GLY A 130 8.92 -11.04 -13.43
N LEU A 131 8.68 -9.79 -13.78
CA LEU A 131 8.03 -9.41 -15.02
C LEU A 131 9.08 -9.25 -16.13
N ASP A 132 8.75 -9.75 -17.32
CA ASP A 132 9.55 -9.44 -18.50
C ASP A 132 9.38 -7.97 -18.93
N GLU A 133 10.29 -7.51 -19.78
CA GLU A 133 10.31 -6.12 -20.26
C GLU A 133 9.00 -5.71 -20.94
N LYS A 134 8.41 -6.61 -21.74
CA LYS A 134 7.16 -6.33 -22.47
C LYS A 134 6.02 -6.06 -21.50
N LYS A 135 5.85 -6.93 -20.52
CA LYS A 135 4.82 -6.77 -19.47
C LYS A 135 5.06 -5.53 -18.62
N TYR A 136 6.34 -5.22 -18.31
CA TYR A 136 6.66 -3.98 -17.61
C TYR A 136 6.24 -2.75 -18.41
N LYS A 137 6.59 -2.68 -19.70
CA LYS A 137 6.20 -1.58 -20.59
C LYS A 137 4.67 -1.40 -20.68
N GLU A 138 3.94 -2.51 -20.78
CA GLU A 138 2.47 -2.51 -20.79
C GLU A 138 1.90 -1.98 -19.47
N LEU A 139 2.39 -2.49 -18.34
CA LEU A 139 1.94 -2.06 -17.00
C LEU A 139 2.25 -0.57 -16.77
N ARG A 140 3.43 -0.12 -17.19
CA ARG A 140 3.85 1.29 -17.07
C ARG A 140 2.97 2.25 -17.86
N ARG A 141 2.47 1.83 -19.03
CA ARG A 141 1.54 2.65 -19.86
C ARG A 141 0.16 2.79 -19.20
N GLN A 142 -0.27 1.78 -18.46
CA GLN A 142 -1.58 1.74 -17.83
C GLN A 142 -1.62 2.45 -16.48
N LEU A 143 -0.49 2.46 -15.76
CA LEU A 143 -0.39 3.00 -14.41
C LEU A 143 0.58 4.17 -14.34
N ASN A 144 0.07 5.34 -13.99
CA ASN A 144 0.90 6.49 -13.64
C ASN A 144 1.29 6.43 -12.15
N LYS A 145 2.04 5.37 -11.77
CA LYS A 145 2.49 5.10 -10.40
C LYS A 145 4.01 4.93 -10.38
N TYR A 146 4.63 5.16 -9.24
CA TYR A 146 6.03 4.81 -9.04
C TYR A 146 6.20 3.29 -9.08
N MET A 147 7.24 2.83 -9.78
CA MET A 147 7.56 1.41 -9.88
C MET A 147 9.04 1.21 -9.62
N VAL A 148 9.36 0.23 -8.78
CA VAL A 148 10.69 -0.27 -8.53
C VAL A 148 10.75 -1.69 -9.06
N LEU A 149 11.71 -1.99 -9.91
CA LEU A 149 11.95 -3.31 -10.46
C LEU A 149 12.99 -4.05 -9.62
N ILE A 150 12.83 -5.34 -9.48
CA ILE A 150 13.82 -6.21 -8.85
C ILE A 150 14.37 -7.15 -9.91
N ASP A 151 15.70 -7.14 -10.09
CA ASP A 151 16.43 -7.97 -11.05
C ASP A 151 15.82 -7.97 -12.46
N THR A 152 15.36 -6.81 -12.92
CA THR A 152 14.78 -6.66 -14.25
C THR A 152 15.43 -5.46 -14.93
N TYR A 153 16.13 -5.68 -16.02
CA TYR A 153 16.94 -4.70 -16.73
C TYR A 153 16.31 -4.37 -18.10
N PRO A 154 15.27 -3.52 -18.16
CA PRO A 154 14.68 -3.12 -19.42
C PRO A 154 15.64 -2.19 -20.18
N GLU A 155 15.52 -2.13 -21.52
CA GLU A 155 16.32 -1.23 -22.36
C GLU A 155 16.18 0.23 -21.96
N ALA A 156 17.24 1.02 -22.17
CA ALA A 156 17.50 2.35 -21.58
C ALA A 156 16.50 3.48 -21.95
N GLU A 157 15.46 3.23 -22.73
CA GLU A 157 14.49 4.25 -23.14
C GLU A 157 13.52 4.72 -22.03
N TYR A 158 13.52 4.06 -20.88
CA TYR A 158 12.56 4.34 -19.81
C TYR A 158 13.28 4.67 -18.49
N HIS A 159 12.90 5.79 -17.88
CA HIS A 159 13.29 6.09 -16.51
C HIS A 159 12.64 5.07 -15.56
N TYR A 160 13.43 4.15 -15.03
CA TYR A 160 13.02 3.16 -14.03
C TYR A 160 14.01 3.15 -12.87
N VAL A 161 13.54 2.69 -11.73
CA VAL A 161 14.40 2.35 -10.59
C VAL A 161 14.49 0.83 -10.56
N ASN A 162 15.70 0.30 -10.66
CA ASN A 162 15.97 -1.12 -10.53
C ASN A 162 16.84 -1.36 -9.30
N VAL A 163 16.52 -2.41 -8.56
CA VAL A 163 17.32 -2.94 -7.47
C VAL A 163 17.72 -4.34 -7.88
N GLY A 164 19.01 -4.58 -8.01
CA GLY A 164 19.54 -5.86 -8.44
C GLY A 164 20.92 -6.10 -7.86
N THR A 165 21.45 -7.31 -8.06
CA THR A 165 22.80 -7.69 -7.71
C THR A 165 23.77 -7.22 -8.79
N ASP A 166 25.00 -6.89 -8.40
CA ASP A 166 26.10 -6.67 -9.34
C ASP A 166 26.71 -8.03 -9.74
N ASP A 167 26.00 -8.73 -10.63
CA ASP A 167 26.39 -10.07 -11.07
C ASP A 167 27.72 -10.05 -11.85
N PHE A 168 28.05 -8.91 -12.47
CA PHE A 168 29.31 -8.77 -13.19
C PHE A 168 30.49 -8.60 -12.21
N GLY A 169 30.34 -7.78 -11.18
CA GLY A 169 31.37 -7.58 -10.16
C GLY A 169 31.51 -8.77 -9.20
N GLY A 170 30.40 -9.51 -8.96
CA GLY A 170 30.39 -10.69 -8.09
C GLY A 170 30.95 -11.96 -8.72
N GLY A 171 31.16 -12.00 -10.05
CA GLY A 171 31.69 -13.14 -10.80
C GLY A 171 33.20 -13.10 -11.06
N ALA A 172 33.96 -12.16 -10.46
CA ALA A 172 35.40 -11.97 -10.67
C ALA A 172 36.22 -12.65 -9.56
#